data_d8677952ad99d46c758d900dccc2d774
#
_entry.id   d8677952ad99d46c758d900dccc2d774
#
_cell.length_a   1.000
_cell.length_b   1.000
_cell.length_c   1.000
_cell.angle_alpha   90.00
_cell.angle_beta   90.00
_cell.angle_gamma   90.00
#
_symmetry.space_group_name_H-M   'P 1'
#
loop_
_entity.id
_entity.type
_entity.pdbx_description
1 polymer ?
#
loop_
_entity_poly.entity_id
_entity_poly.type
_entity_poly.pdbx_seq_one_letter_code
_entity_poly.pdbx_strand_id
1 'polypeptide(L)'
;MDDNLSNDEVNFLNENIFLKDYFYNLLLNIKNNDETKVILCKNSYERRFVHILATSLGLYHSRYGDWSDWFKKYRDYQERVDNIDGQEHYKILGVKVSTQPLRLSKKDKKHQKVPF
;
A
#
# COMPACT_ATOMS: atom_id res chain seq x y z
N MET A 1 -15.24 -0.84 14.93
CA MET A 1 -14.50 -0.89 13.68
C MET A 1 -14.86 0.26 12.73
N ASP A 2 -16.09 0.68 12.70
CA ASP A 2 -16.57 1.63 11.70
C ASP A 2 -16.43 3.09 12.07
N ASP A 3 -15.98 3.37 13.28
CA ASP A 3 -15.94 4.74 13.80
C ASP A 3 -15.02 5.66 13.00
N ASN A 4 -14.02 5.08 12.35
CA ASN A 4 -13.02 5.83 11.58
C ASN A 4 -13.30 5.82 10.09
N LEU A 5 -14.41 5.22 9.67
CA LEU A 5 -14.69 5.05 8.25
C LEU A 5 -15.90 5.84 7.82
N SER A 6 -15.83 6.37 6.60
CA SER A 6 -16.99 7.01 5.98
C SER A 6 -17.98 5.94 5.50
N ASN A 7 -19.20 6.38 5.20
CA ASN A 7 -20.21 5.48 4.64
C ASN A 7 -19.75 4.91 3.31
N ASP A 8 -19.06 5.69 2.49
CA ASP A 8 -18.54 5.21 1.21
C ASP A 8 -17.51 4.11 1.40
N GLU A 9 -16.67 4.24 2.42
CA GLU A 9 -15.65 3.23 2.71
C GLU A 9 -16.29 1.94 3.22
N VAL A 10 -17.28 2.06 4.08
CA VAL A 10 -18.02 0.87 4.55
C VAL A 10 -18.71 0.18 3.39
N ASN A 11 -19.35 0.94 2.51
CA ASN A 11 -20.01 0.38 1.34
C ASN A 11 -19.01 -0.31 0.41
N PHE A 12 -17.84 0.30 0.23
CA PHE A 12 -16.79 -0.30 -0.59
C PHE A 12 -16.36 -1.67 -0.04
N LEU A 13 -16.14 -1.75 1.27
CA LEU A 13 -15.76 -3.01 1.89
C LEU A 13 -16.82 -4.08 1.69
N ASN A 14 -18.08 -3.68 1.75
CA ASN A 14 -19.17 -4.62 1.61
C ASN A 14 -19.42 -5.09 0.17
N GLU A 15 -18.77 -4.47 -0.81
CA GLU A 15 -18.84 -4.93 -2.19
C GLU A 15 -18.24 -6.32 -2.39
N ASN A 16 -17.27 -6.67 -1.58
CA ASN A 16 -16.61 -7.96 -1.70
C ASN A 16 -16.26 -8.49 -0.31
N ILE A 17 -17.18 -9.24 0.26
CA ILE A 17 -17.04 -9.76 1.62
C ILE A 17 -15.86 -10.71 1.74
N PHE A 18 -15.57 -11.49 0.69
CA PHE A 18 -14.43 -12.42 0.73
C PHE A 18 -13.10 -11.68 0.87
N LEU A 19 -12.90 -10.63 0.10
CA LEU A 19 -11.69 -9.83 0.21
C LEU A 19 -11.64 -9.10 1.54
N LYS A 20 -12.76 -8.56 1.97
CA LYS A 20 -12.85 -7.89 3.26
C LYS A 20 -12.41 -8.82 4.38
N ASP A 21 -12.98 -10.00 4.45
CA ASP A 21 -12.66 -10.95 5.51
C ASP A 21 -11.22 -11.44 5.42
N TYR A 22 -10.75 -11.72 4.21
CA TYR A 22 -9.39 -12.19 3.99
C TYR A 22 -8.36 -11.17 4.50
N PHE A 23 -8.47 -9.94 4.07
CA PHE A 23 -7.53 -8.91 4.48
C PHE A 23 -7.70 -8.51 5.93
N TYR A 24 -8.93 -8.51 6.42
CA TYR A 24 -9.17 -8.19 7.82
C TYR A 24 -8.44 -9.17 8.74
N ASN A 25 -8.52 -10.45 8.44
CA ASN A 25 -7.85 -11.46 9.26
C ASN A 25 -6.32 -11.31 9.22
N LEU A 26 -5.77 -11.01 8.04
CA LEU A 26 -4.33 -10.76 7.93
C LEU A 26 -3.91 -9.55 8.78
N LEU A 27 -4.68 -8.47 8.69
CA LEU A 27 -4.37 -7.25 9.43
C LEU A 27 -4.55 -7.43 10.94
N LEU A 28 -5.55 -8.19 11.32
CA LEU A 28 -5.77 -8.48 12.73
C LEU A 28 -4.61 -9.26 13.33
N ASN A 29 -4.04 -10.20 12.57
CA ASN A 29 -2.85 -10.92 13.01
C ASN A 29 -1.67 -9.98 13.18
N ILE A 30 -1.48 -9.04 12.27
CA ILE A 30 -0.42 -8.05 12.39
C ILE A 30 -0.60 -7.24 13.67
N LYS A 31 -1.81 -6.80 13.93
CA LYS A 31 -2.11 -6.02 15.12
C LYS A 31 -1.87 -6.81 16.39
N ASN A 32 -2.37 -8.03 16.45
CA ASN A 32 -2.29 -8.86 17.65
C ASN A 32 -0.86 -9.32 17.96
N ASN A 33 -0.04 -9.48 16.93
CA ASN A 33 1.34 -9.94 17.11
C ASN A 33 2.35 -8.80 17.10
N ASP A 34 1.89 -7.57 17.03
CA ASP A 34 2.74 -6.37 17.01
C ASP A 34 3.82 -6.45 15.93
N GLU A 35 3.37 -6.70 14.71
CA GLU A 35 4.27 -6.93 13.59
C GLU A 35 4.29 -5.79 12.59
N THR A 36 5.27 -5.85 11.70
CA THR A 36 5.33 -5.04 10.48
C THR A 36 5.45 -6.00 9.31
N LYS A 37 4.51 -5.94 8.39
CA LYS A 37 4.49 -6.84 7.24
C LYS A 37 4.02 -6.13 5.98
N VAL A 38 4.40 -6.69 4.84
CA VAL A 38 3.88 -6.26 3.55
C VAL A 38 2.78 -7.22 3.14
N ILE A 39 1.61 -6.66 2.87
CA ILE A 39 0.49 -7.44 2.36
C ILE A 39 0.48 -7.28 0.85
N LEU A 40 0.73 -8.36 0.14
CA LEU A 40 0.76 -8.35 -1.31
C LEU A 40 -0.64 -8.19 -1.87
N CYS A 41 -0.78 -7.35 -2.86
CA CYS A 41 -2.05 -7.07 -3.51
C CYS A 41 -1.89 -7.14 -5.02
N LYS A 42 -2.89 -7.66 -5.70
CA LYS A 42 -2.84 -7.81 -7.15
C LYS A 42 -2.98 -6.50 -7.89
N ASN A 43 -3.74 -5.58 -7.33
CA ASN A 43 -4.10 -4.34 -8.02
C ASN A 43 -4.51 -3.27 -7.01
N SER A 44 -4.87 -2.11 -7.51
CA SER A 44 -5.28 -0.99 -6.67
C SER A 44 -6.59 -1.27 -5.93
N TYR A 45 -7.46 -2.09 -6.50
CA TYR A 45 -8.72 -2.45 -5.85
C TYR A 45 -8.45 -3.17 -4.53
N GLU A 46 -7.57 -4.18 -4.57
CA GLU A 46 -7.19 -4.90 -3.35
C GLU A 46 -6.44 -4.01 -2.36
N ARG A 47 -5.54 -3.16 -2.87
CA ARG A 47 -4.81 -2.24 -1.99
C ARG A 47 -5.75 -1.33 -1.22
N ARG A 48 -6.84 -0.91 -1.85
CA ARG A 48 -7.82 -0.06 -1.19
C ARG A 48 -8.48 -0.77 -0.01
N PHE A 49 -8.78 -2.07 -0.15
CA PHE A 49 -9.28 -2.85 0.99
C PHE A 49 -8.31 -2.79 2.15
N VAL A 50 -7.03 -3.02 1.88
CA VAL A 50 -6.02 -3.03 2.93
C VAL A 50 -5.90 -1.66 3.60
N HIS A 51 -5.88 -0.59 2.82
CA HIS A 51 -5.77 0.75 3.38
C HIS A 51 -6.96 1.08 4.29
N ILE A 52 -8.15 0.79 3.85
CA ILE A 52 -9.36 1.09 4.63
C ILE A 52 -9.39 0.25 5.91
N LEU A 53 -9.13 -1.05 5.78
CA LEU A 53 -9.15 -1.94 6.94
C LEU A 53 -8.04 -1.61 7.93
N ALA A 54 -6.85 -1.27 7.45
CA ALA A 54 -5.76 -0.85 8.32
C ALA A 54 -6.15 0.41 9.10
N THR A 55 -6.79 1.36 8.45
CA THR A 55 -7.29 2.55 9.10
C THR A 55 -8.28 2.19 10.21
N SER A 56 -9.21 1.28 9.93
CA SER A 56 -10.22 0.88 10.92
C SER A 56 -9.59 0.20 12.13
N LEU A 57 -8.48 -0.49 11.95
CA LEU A 57 -7.79 -1.18 13.01
C LEU A 57 -6.73 -0.31 13.72
N GLY A 58 -6.56 0.92 13.29
CA GLY A 58 -5.57 1.82 13.88
C GLY A 58 -4.14 1.48 13.51
N LEU A 59 -3.94 0.81 12.39
CA LEU A 59 -2.61 0.44 11.92
C LEU A 59 -2.04 1.48 10.98
N TYR A 60 -0.72 1.62 11.00
CA TYR A 60 -0.01 2.45 10.05
C TYR A 60 0.15 1.68 8.74
N HIS A 61 0.04 2.38 7.61
CA HIS A 61 0.11 1.71 6.32
C HIS A 61 0.62 2.66 5.23
N SER A 62 1.31 2.09 4.25
CA SER A 62 1.75 2.84 3.09
C SER A 62 1.93 1.89 1.90
N ARG A 63 1.82 2.44 0.70
CA ARG A 63 2.07 1.63 -0.50
C ARG A 63 3.51 1.12 -0.48
N TYR A 64 3.69 -0.10 -0.93
CA TYR A 64 4.99 -0.74 -1.01
C TYR A 64 5.29 -1.15 -2.45
N GLY A 65 6.41 -0.70 -2.97
CA GLY A 65 6.77 -0.96 -4.34
C GLY A 65 8.20 -1.41 -4.50
N ASP A 66 8.52 -1.88 -5.69
CA ASP A 66 9.85 -2.35 -6.02
C ASP A 66 10.66 -1.24 -6.68
N TRP A 67 11.31 -0.45 -5.86
CA TRP A 67 12.15 0.64 -6.32
C TRP A 67 13.38 0.17 -7.08
N SER A 68 13.90 -0.98 -6.69
CA SER A 68 15.10 -1.51 -7.35
C SER A 68 14.83 -1.78 -8.82
N ASP A 69 13.70 -2.41 -9.09
CA ASP A 69 13.33 -2.73 -10.46
C ASP A 69 13.07 -1.46 -11.25
N TRP A 70 12.40 -0.50 -10.64
CA TRP A 70 12.13 0.77 -11.29
C TRP A 70 13.41 1.52 -11.65
N PHE A 71 14.34 1.61 -10.71
CA PHE A 71 15.62 2.27 -10.96
C PHE A 71 16.38 1.61 -12.10
N LYS A 72 16.35 0.30 -12.13
CA LYS A 72 17.04 -0.46 -13.14
C LYS A 72 16.56 -0.11 -14.54
N LYS A 73 15.28 0.15 -14.67
CA LYS A 73 14.64 0.40 -15.95
C LYS A 73 14.47 1.87 -16.27
N TYR A 74 14.69 2.75 -15.36
CA TYR A 74 14.35 4.15 -15.51
C TYR A 74 14.99 4.79 -16.72
N ARG A 75 16.28 4.59 -16.87
CA ARG A 75 17.02 5.20 -17.99
C ARG A 75 16.49 4.76 -19.33
N ASP A 76 16.11 3.50 -19.44
CA ASP A 76 15.68 2.93 -20.69
C ASP A 76 14.29 3.37 -21.09
N TYR A 77 13.49 3.76 -20.13
CA TYR A 77 12.09 4.04 -20.35
C TYR A 77 11.68 5.46 -20.06
N GLN A 78 12.60 6.33 -19.73
CA GLN A 78 12.21 7.65 -19.25
C GLN A 78 11.22 8.38 -20.17
N GLU A 79 11.49 8.44 -21.43
CA GLU A 79 10.60 9.11 -22.37
C GLU A 79 9.21 8.49 -22.37
N ARG A 80 9.16 7.17 -22.31
CA ARG A 80 7.88 6.46 -22.30
C ARG A 80 7.17 6.62 -20.99
N VAL A 81 7.93 6.61 -19.91
CA VAL A 81 7.38 6.80 -18.58
C VAL A 81 6.76 8.18 -18.45
N ASP A 82 7.43 9.19 -18.96
CA ASP A 82 6.94 10.55 -18.88
C ASP A 82 5.63 10.74 -19.65
N ASN A 83 5.39 9.89 -20.61
CA ASN A 83 4.16 9.93 -21.39
C ASN A 83 3.06 9.06 -20.81
N ILE A 84 3.36 8.31 -19.78
CA ILE A 84 2.36 7.52 -19.07
C ILE A 84 1.66 8.44 -18.08
N ASP A 85 0.44 8.74 -18.37
CA ASP A 85 -0.38 9.70 -17.68
C ASP A 85 -0.37 9.53 -16.16
N GLY A 86 0.55 10.19 -15.50
CA GLY A 86 0.60 10.26 -14.04
C GLY A 86 0.72 8.92 -13.32
N GLN A 87 1.14 7.91 -14.02
CA GLN A 87 1.19 6.58 -13.44
C GLN A 87 2.42 6.34 -12.61
N GLU A 88 2.37 5.28 -11.84
CA GLU A 88 3.52 4.88 -11.05
C GLU A 88 4.69 4.54 -11.95
N HIS A 89 5.85 4.99 -11.54
CA HIS A 89 7.09 4.70 -12.25
C HIS A 89 7.73 3.42 -11.77
N TYR A 90 7.10 2.73 -10.86
CA TYR A 90 7.60 1.47 -10.32
C TYR A 90 6.42 0.57 -10.01
N LYS A 91 6.73 -0.71 -9.84
CA LYS A 91 5.69 -1.69 -9.56
C LYS A 91 5.27 -1.61 -8.11
N ILE A 92 3.99 -1.43 -7.88
CA ILE A 92 3.44 -1.48 -6.53
C ILE A 92 3.07 -2.92 -6.23
N LEU A 93 3.70 -3.47 -5.21
CA LEU A 93 3.51 -4.87 -4.82
C LEU A 93 2.40 -5.04 -3.80
N GLY A 94 2.16 -4.03 -2.98
CA GLY A 94 1.14 -4.15 -1.96
C GLY A 94 1.16 -2.98 -0.99
N VAL A 95 0.85 -3.29 0.26
CA VAL A 95 0.77 -2.29 1.33
C VAL A 95 1.60 -2.76 2.52
N LYS A 96 2.51 -1.92 2.96
CA LYS A 96 3.26 -2.19 4.17
C LYS A 96 2.42 -1.73 5.36
N VAL A 97 2.23 -2.60 6.32
CA VAL A 97 1.36 -2.37 7.47
C VAL A 97 2.13 -2.61 8.75
N SER A 98 1.92 -1.77 9.75
CA SER A 98 2.64 -1.88 11.00
C SER A 98 1.82 -1.35 12.17
N THR A 99 2.08 -1.91 13.34
CA THR A 99 1.57 -1.36 14.60
C THR A 99 2.36 -0.13 15.04
N GLN A 100 3.57 0.05 14.49
CA GLN A 100 4.44 1.18 14.80
C GLN A 100 4.45 2.17 13.65
N PRO A 101 4.70 3.46 13.93
CA PRO A 101 4.76 4.46 12.85
C PRO A 101 5.75 4.05 11.78
N LEU A 102 5.33 4.15 10.54
CA LEU A 102 6.18 3.87 9.40
C LEU A 102 7.03 5.09 9.12
N ARG A 103 8.35 4.91 9.19
CA ARG A 103 9.30 5.98 8.92
C ARG A 103 10.08 5.66 7.67
N LEU A 104 10.24 6.67 6.85
CA LEU A 104 11.16 6.57 5.73
C LEU A 104 12.56 6.81 6.25
N SER A 105 13.47 5.89 5.95
CA SER A 105 14.87 6.11 6.22
C SER A 105 15.40 7.22 5.30
N LYS A 106 16.58 7.75 5.60
CA LYS A 106 17.21 8.70 4.70
C LYS A 106 17.38 8.12 3.30
N LYS A 107 17.69 6.85 3.24
CA LYS A 107 17.85 6.14 1.98
C LYS A 107 16.54 6.11 1.21
N ASP A 108 15.44 5.83 1.87
CA ASP A 108 14.14 5.80 1.24
C ASP A 108 13.72 7.17 0.72
N LYS A 109 13.97 8.21 1.52
CA LYS A 109 13.69 9.57 1.09
C LYS A 109 14.51 9.95 -0.13
N LYS A 110 15.76 9.55 -0.15
CA LYS A 110 16.64 9.81 -1.28
C LYS A 110 16.12 9.12 -2.52
N HIS A 111 15.65 7.89 -2.39
CA HIS A 111 15.07 7.15 -3.49
C HIS A 111 13.84 7.83 -4.06
N GLN A 112 13.05 8.44 -3.22
CA GLN A 112 11.87 9.14 -3.67
C GLN A 112 12.20 10.36 -4.52
N LYS A 113 13.39 10.92 -4.37
CA LYS A 113 13.77 12.14 -5.06
C LYS A 113 14.67 11.91 -6.25
N VAL A 114 15.53 10.92 -6.18
CA VAL A 114 16.59 10.72 -7.16
C VAL A 114 16.10 10.59 -8.59
N PRO A 115 15.08 9.81 -8.89
CA PRO A 115 14.68 9.62 -10.27
C PRO A 115 14.01 10.83 -10.89
N PHE A 116 13.77 11.82 -10.12
CA PHE A 116 12.96 12.96 -10.58
C PHE A 116 13.70 14.31 -10.37
#